data_98edf303f8cc1b87bbf9bcfd5b2c296b
#
_entry.id   98edf303f8cc1b87bbf9bcfd5b2c296b
#
_cell.length_a   1.000
_cell.length_b   1.000
_cell.length_c   1.000
_cell.angle_alpha   90.00
_cell.angle_beta   90.00
_cell.angle_gamma   90.00
#
_symmetry.space_group_name_H-M   'P 1'
#
loop_
_entity.id
_entity.type
_entity.pdbx_description
1 polymer ?
#
loop_
_entity_poly.entity_id
_entity_poly.type
_entity_poly.pdbx_seq_one_letter_code
_entity_poly.pdbx_strand_id
1 'polypeptide(L)'
;GYVVNFTQTLIVIFNVLFALISVFIYPSIHVLKLISGSLFLLQPLIFNRYVKKNYTIDWKVAPDNSLIKSRWNGVAINLAAFIHNSTDVTVLTFLANLKTVSIYSVYSLVSSGIKQVIDACLSGIAHTVGQAYAKKNWKELNQKLDIYEYIVFVLVFFLFTVTALLITPFVRLYTRGIVDTEYNQPLFGFLLVLSEALYLVKLPHLNLAYSANKFKEITVPAYIEATLNIVISVALVKKLGLIGVTIGTIVGMTYRMVFHVYYTSKIVPGRAQRIFYRKLFLFAVGAGAGFALCYKLLPLQNVTVGSWIVHAIFYCVVIGSILLAISVLFFQNEMKFFAKYIKR
;
A
#
# COMPACT_ATOMS: atom_id res chain seq x y z
N GLY A 1 12.44 18.22 -0.79
CA GLY A 1 12.08 16.96 -1.41
C GLY A 1 13.26 16.10 -1.85
N TYR A 2 13.99 16.48 -2.91
CA TYR A 2 15.00 15.61 -3.53
C TYR A 2 16.16 15.18 -2.61
N VAL A 3 16.60 16.06 -1.72
CA VAL A 3 17.70 15.74 -0.76
C VAL A 3 17.28 14.62 0.18
N VAL A 4 16.04 14.64 0.66
CA VAL A 4 15.51 13.58 1.55
C VAL A 4 15.49 12.26 0.83
N ASN A 5 14.91 12.21 -0.37
CA ASN A 5 14.80 10.98 -1.16
C ASN A 5 16.18 10.44 -1.56
N PHE A 6 17.10 11.32 -1.97
CA PHE A 6 18.48 10.93 -2.32
C PHE A 6 19.23 10.33 -1.12
N THR A 7 19.15 11.00 0.05
CA THR A 7 19.79 10.50 1.28
C THR A 7 19.19 9.16 1.70
N GLN A 8 17.87 9.00 1.66
CA GLN A 8 17.21 7.74 1.97
C GLN A 8 17.64 6.62 1.02
N THR A 9 17.67 6.90 -0.28
CA THR A 9 18.11 5.92 -1.29
C THR A 9 19.55 5.45 -1.03
N LEU A 10 20.48 6.37 -0.75
CA LEU A 10 21.86 6.02 -0.42
C LEU A 10 21.95 5.15 0.85
N ILE A 11 21.23 5.53 1.91
CA ILE A 11 21.22 4.75 3.16
C ILE A 11 20.66 3.35 2.92
N VAL A 12 19.59 3.20 2.13
CA VAL A 12 19.04 1.88 1.80
C VAL A 12 20.04 1.05 0.99
N ILE A 13 20.73 1.64 -0.01
CA ILE A 13 21.76 0.93 -0.78
C ILE A 13 22.89 0.45 0.15
N PHE A 14 23.42 1.33 0.99
CA PHE A 14 24.47 0.95 1.95
C PHE A 14 23.97 -0.10 2.94
N ASN A 15 22.72 0.02 3.41
CA ASN A 15 22.13 -0.98 4.31
C ASN A 15 22.07 -2.38 3.67
N VAL A 16 21.65 -2.48 2.41
CA VAL A 16 21.63 -3.74 1.67
C VAL A 16 23.05 -4.30 1.50
N LEU A 17 24.00 -3.46 1.08
CA LEU A 17 25.40 -3.89 0.91
C LEU A 17 26.02 -4.39 2.21
N PHE A 18 25.89 -3.62 3.29
CA PHE A 18 26.44 -4.03 4.60
C PHE A 18 25.71 -5.23 5.19
N ALA A 19 24.39 -5.36 4.97
CA ALA A 19 23.63 -6.54 5.37
C ALA A 19 24.15 -7.80 4.65
N LEU A 20 24.37 -7.73 3.34
CA LEU A 20 24.94 -8.85 2.57
C LEU A 20 26.34 -9.21 3.09
N ILE A 21 27.22 -8.22 3.25
CA ILE A 21 28.57 -8.43 3.78
C ILE A 21 28.52 -9.08 5.18
N SER A 22 27.64 -8.61 6.05
CA SER A 22 27.51 -9.14 7.41
C SER A 22 27.07 -10.61 7.44
N VAL A 23 26.18 -11.02 6.54
CA VAL A 23 25.72 -12.39 6.43
C VAL A 23 26.86 -13.34 5.99
N PHE A 24 27.74 -12.86 5.09
CA PHE A 24 28.91 -13.68 4.64
C PHE A 24 30.01 -13.77 5.68
N ILE A 25 30.26 -12.69 6.47
CA ILE A 25 31.38 -12.67 7.44
C ILE A 25 30.92 -13.26 8.78
N TYR A 26 29.75 -12.85 9.27
CA TYR A 26 29.23 -13.30 10.56
C TYR A 26 27.69 -13.36 10.52
N PRO A 27 27.13 -14.56 10.23
CA PRO A 27 25.68 -14.76 10.05
C PRO A 27 24.93 -14.67 11.39
N SER A 28 24.79 -13.45 11.92
CA SER A 28 24.06 -13.18 13.16
C SER A 28 22.98 -12.12 12.94
N ILE A 29 21.75 -12.42 13.33
CA ILE A 29 20.63 -11.48 13.26
C ILE A 29 20.88 -10.23 14.11
N HIS A 30 21.59 -10.35 15.22
CA HIS A 30 21.93 -9.24 16.11
C HIS A 30 22.89 -8.25 15.44
N VAL A 31 23.93 -8.77 14.78
CA VAL A 31 24.92 -7.95 14.04
C VAL A 31 24.23 -7.26 12.87
N LEU A 32 23.40 -7.98 12.10
CA LEU A 32 22.64 -7.41 10.99
C LEU A 32 21.71 -6.27 11.46
N LYS A 33 20.98 -6.45 12.55
CA LYS A 33 20.10 -5.43 13.11
C LYS A 33 20.86 -4.22 13.66
N LEU A 34 22.02 -4.45 14.29
CA LEU A 34 22.89 -3.38 14.80
C LEU A 34 23.43 -2.52 13.65
N ILE A 35 23.95 -3.14 12.59
CA ILE A 35 24.45 -2.44 11.40
C ILE A 35 23.34 -1.62 10.76
N SER A 36 22.18 -2.25 10.49
CA SER A 36 21.02 -1.56 9.91
C SER A 36 20.59 -0.36 10.77
N GLY A 37 20.43 -0.54 12.08
CA GLY A 37 20.05 0.54 12.98
C GLY A 37 21.05 1.69 13.00
N SER A 38 22.36 1.38 13.03
CA SER A 38 23.43 2.38 13.04
C SER A 38 23.47 3.21 11.75
N LEU A 39 23.23 2.60 10.59
CA LEU A 39 23.16 3.32 9.31
C LEU A 39 22.00 4.32 9.27
N PHE A 40 20.83 3.96 9.81
CA PHE A 40 19.71 4.89 9.85
C PHE A 40 19.94 6.08 10.80
N LEU A 41 20.80 5.96 11.82
CA LEU A 41 21.20 7.07 12.66
C LEU A 41 22.03 8.14 11.93
N LEU A 42 22.63 7.82 10.80
CA LEU A 42 23.33 8.79 9.96
C LEU A 42 22.38 9.79 9.29
N GLN A 43 21.12 9.40 9.07
CA GLN A 43 20.14 10.24 8.35
C GLN A 43 19.92 11.60 9.02
N PRO A 44 19.59 11.69 10.32
CA PRO A 44 19.42 12.99 10.98
C PRO A 44 20.70 13.81 11.01
N LEU A 45 21.88 13.18 11.07
CA LEU A 45 23.17 13.90 11.05
C LEU A 45 23.39 14.57 9.68
N ILE A 46 23.13 13.86 8.59
CA ILE A 46 23.22 14.40 7.21
C ILE A 46 22.22 15.55 7.02
N PHE A 47 20.98 15.38 7.49
CA PHE A 47 19.96 16.43 7.37
C PHE A 47 20.31 17.67 8.18
N ASN A 48 20.79 17.50 9.43
CA ASN A 48 21.21 18.62 10.26
C ASN A 48 22.35 19.41 9.61
N ARG A 49 23.35 18.71 9.04
CA ARG A 49 24.46 19.35 8.30
C ARG A 49 23.95 20.11 7.07
N TYR A 50 23.03 19.52 6.30
CA TYR A 50 22.42 20.15 5.14
C TYR A 50 21.63 21.43 5.52
N VAL A 51 20.81 21.34 6.56
CA VAL A 51 20.00 22.48 7.04
C VAL A 51 20.90 23.60 7.52
N LYS A 52 21.91 23.32 8.35
CA LYS A 52 22.89 24.32 8.84
C LYS A 52 23.66 24.99 7.72
N LYS A 53 23.93 24.26 6.60
CA LYS A 53 24.69 24.81 5.48
C LYS A 53 23.83 25.70 4.57
N ASN A 54 22.56 25.38 4.38
CA ASN A 54 21.72 26.01 3.34
C ASN A 54 20.64 26.95 3.90
N TYR A 55 20.42 26.95 5.23
CA TYR A 55 19.37 27.76 5.86
C TYR A 55 19.94 28.44 7.11
N THR A 56 19.61 29.71 7.29
CA THR A 56 19.84 30.45 8.52
C THR A 56 18.61 30.28 9.42
N ILE A 57 18.76 29.53 10.52
CA ILE A 57 17.67 29.35 11.48
C ILE A 57 17.89 30.34 12.62
N ASP A 58 16.96 31.26 12.78
CA ASP A 58 16.93 32.16 13.95
C ASP A 58 16.17 31.46 15.09
N TRP A 59 16.92 31.01 16.07
CA TRP A 59 16.40 30.34 17.28
C TRP A 59 15.74 31.30 18.27
N LYS A 60 15.84 32.62 18.04
CA LYS A 60 15.25 33.64 18.92
C LYS A 60 13.83 34.01 18.57
N VAL A 61 13.36 33.61 17.39
CA VAL A 61 11.97 33.84 16.96
C VAL A 61 11.03 33.03 17.82
N ALA A 62 10.04 33.70 18.40
CA ALA A 62 9.01 33.02 19.19
C ALA A 62 8.25 32.00 18.33
N PRO A 63 8.06 30.74 18.81
CA PRO A 63 7.39 29.70 18.04
C PRO A 63 5.92 30.06 17.81
N ASP A 64 5.49 30.01 16.55
CA ASP A 64 4.06 30.15 16.21
C ASP A 64 3.31 28.85 16.49
N ASN A 65 2.68 28.80 17.66
CA ASN A 65 1.90 27.65 18.09
C ASN A 65 0.65 27.38 17.20
N SER A 66 0.21 28.36 16.41
CA SER A 66 -0.93 28.17 15.49
C SER A 66 -0.62 27.17 14.38
N LEU A 67 0.62 27.18 13.88
CA LEU A 67 1.11 26.30 12.81
C LEU A 67 1.16 24.81 13.23
N ILE A 68 1.33 24.56 14.54
CA ILE A 68 1.45 23.20 15.08
C ILE A 68 0.21 22.78 15.88
N LYS A 69 -0.88 23.54 15.78
CA LYS A 69 -2.13 23.26 16.52
C LYS A 69 -2.70 21.87 16.23
N SER A 70 -2.58 21.39 14.98
CA SER A 70 -3.06 20.06 14.57
C SER A 70 -2.06 18.92 14.76
N ARG A 71 -0.89 19.16 15.37
CA ARG A 71 0.18 18.15 15.55
C ARG A 71 -0.31 16.86 16.23
N TRP A 72 -1.15 16.98 17.24
CA TRP A 72 -1.69 15.83 17.98
C TRP A 72 -2.61 14.96 17.12
N ASN A 73 -3.38 15.57 16.22
CA ASN A 73 -4.19 14.80 15.26
C ASN A 73 -3.29 14.04 14.28
N GLY A 74 -2.18 14.66 13.83
CA GLY A 74 -1.18 13.99 13.00
C GLY A 74 -0.52 12.81 13.73
N VAL A 75 -0.14 12.99 15.01
CA VAL A 75 0.40 11.90 15.85
C VAL A 75 -0.64 10.79 16.01
N ALA A 76 -1.89 11.12 16.29
CA ALA A 76 -2.98 10.15 16.45
C ALA A 76 -3.21 9.31 15.19
N ILE A 77 -3.18 9.92 14.01
CA ILE A 77 -3.32 9.21 12.73
C ILE A 77 -2.12 8.30 12.46
N ASN A 78 -0.89 8.78 12.74
CA ASN A 78 0.30 7.94 12.60
C ASN A 78 0.30 6.77 13.59
N LEU A 79 -0.18 6.99 14.81
CA LEU A 79 -0.36 5.91 15.79
C LEU A 79 -1.39 4.88 15.31
N ALA A 80 -2.53 5.32 14.79
CA ALA A 80 -3.53 4.43 14.20
C ALA A 80 -2.97 3.63 13.01
N ALA A 81 -2.17 4.28 12.15
CA ALA A 81 -1.48 3.60 11.04
C ALA A 81 -0.44 2.58 11.54
N PHE A 82 0.31 2.91 12.58
CA PHE A 82 1.26 1.98 13.21
C PHE A 82 0.54 0.77 13.82
N ILE A 83 -0.54 1.00 14.56
CA ILE A 83 -1.39 -0.08 15.10
C ILE A 83 -1.88 -0.97 13.95
N HIS A 84 -2.45 -0.37 12.90
CA HIS A 84 -2.93 -1.12 11.75
C HIS A 84 -1.83 -2.02 11.14
N ASN A 85 -0.65 -1.47 10.85
CA ASN A 85 0.45 -2.22 10.22
C ASN A 85 1.06 -3.29 11.14
N SER A 86 0.93 -3.15 12.46
CA SER A 86 1.55 -4.06 13.43
C SER A 86 0.56 -5.06 14.03
N THR A 87 -0.74 -4.84 13.91
CA THR A 87 -1.78 -5.64 14.57
C THR A 87 -1.71 -7.11 14.16
N ASP A 88 -1.64 -7.39 12.88
CA ASP A 88 -1.68 -8.76 12.36
C ASP A 88 -0.53 -9.60 12.92
N VAL A 89 0.70 -9.09 12.86
CA VAL A 89 1.89 -9.76 13.41
C VAL A 89 1.78 -9.89 14.92
N THR A 90 1.30 -8.88 15.61
CA THR A 90 1.13 -8.86 17.06
C THR A 90 0.11 -9.91 17.51
N VAL A 91 -1.06 -9.93 16.89
CA VAL A 91 -2.13 -10.91 17.19
C VAL A 91 -1.64 -12.34 16.93
N LEU A 92 -0.97 -12.57 15.80
CA LEU A 92 -0.40 -13.89 15.48
C LEU A 92 0.69 -14.32 16.47
N THR A 93 1.54 -13.39 16.92
CA THR A 93 2.61 -13.68 17.88
C THR A 93 2.06 -14.10 19.23
N PHE A 94 1.03 -13.41 19.75
CA PHE A 94 0.49 -13.67 21.09
C PHE A 94 -0.58 -14.75 21.13
N LEU A 95 -1.36 -14.92 20.05
CA LEU A 95 -2.53 -15.79 20.06
C LEU A 95 -2.44 -17.02 19.14
N ALA A 96 -1.42 -17.07 18.26
CA ALA A 96 -1.11 -18.24 17.44
C ALA A 96 0.28 -18.80 17.78
N ASN A 97 1.21 -18.79 16.85
CA ASN A 97 2.59 -19.24 17.08
C ASN A 97 3.58 -18.58 16.09
N LEU A 98 4.89 -18.67 16.38
CA LEU A 98 5.94 -18.06 15.56
C LEU A 98 6.03 -18.64 14.15
N LYS A 99 5.64 -19.90 13.93
CA LYS A 99 5.59 -20.49 12.59
C LYS A 99 4.54 -19.78 11.71
N THR A 100 3.39 -19.48 12.30
CA THR A 100 2.33 -18.70 11.61
C THR A 100 2.79 -17.28 11.28
N VAL A 101 3.56 -16.65 12.19
CA VAL A 101 4.17 -15.33 11.92
C VAL A 101 5.18 -15.41 10.78
N SER A 102 5.97 -16.49 10.69
CA SER A 102 6.90 -16.70 9.58
C SER A 102 6.17 -16.80 8.23
N ILE A 103 5.08 -17.57 8.16
CA ILE A 103 4.25 -17.66 6.95
C ILE A 103 3.71 -16.28 6.58
N TYR A 104 3.10 -15.56 7.54
CA TYR A 104 2.58 -14.20 7.33
C TYR A 104 3.66 -13.27 6.75
N SER A 105 4.85 -13.29 7.34
CA SER A 105 5.96 -12.41 6.94
C SER A 105 6.43 -12.65 5.52
N VAL A 106 6.51 -13.91 5.06
CA VAL A 106 6.92 -14.24 3.69
C VAL A 106 5.90 -13.76 2.66
N TYR A 107 4.60 -13.96 2.90
CA TYR A 107 3.55 -13.46 2.01
C TYR A 107 3.47 -11.93 2.03
N SER A 108 3.59 -11.33 3.21
CA SER A 108 3.57 -9.88 3.40
C SER A 108 4.75 -9.18 2.71
N LEU A 109 5.91 -9.82 2.62
CA LEU A 109 7.07 -9.29 1.88
C LEU A 109 6.72 -9.03 0.41
N VAL A 110 6.02 -9.96 -0.24
CA VAL A 110 5.62 -9.84 -1.65
C VAL A 110 4.57 -8.75 -1.82
N SER A 111 3.48 -8.80 -1.05
CA SER A 111 2.39 -7.83 -1.17
C SER A 111 2.83 -6.40 -0.83
N SER A 112 3.69 -6.23 0.18
CA SER A 112 4.28 -4.93 0.53
C SER A 112 5.22 -4.40 -0.54
N GLY A 113 5.98 -5.27 -1.23
CA GLY A 113 6.80 -4.87 -2.37
C GLY A 113 5.96 -4.29 -3.50
N ILE A 114 4.87 -4.94 -3.88
CA ILE A 114 3.93 -4.44 -4.90
C ILE A 114 3.29 -3.12 -4.47
N LYS A 115 2.86 -3.02 -3.22
CA LYS A 115 2.33 -1.78 -2.64
C LYS A 115 3.29 -0.62 -2.76
N GLN A 116 4.58 -0.81 -2.43
CA GLN A 116 5.61 0.23 -2.55
C GLN A 116 5.79 0.71 -3.99
N VAL A 117 5.73 -0.18 -4.98
CA VAL A 117 5.78 0.20 -6.40
C VAL A 117 4.60 1.11 -6.76
N ILE A 118 3.38 0.76 -6.34
CA ILE A 118 2.18 1.56 -6.59
C ILE A 118 2.28 2.91 -5.88
N ASP A 119 2.67 2.95 -4.61
CA ASP A 119 2.84 4.18 -3.84
C ASP A 119 3.85 5.13 -4.50
N ALA A 120 4.95 4.60 -5.02
CA ALA A 120 5.95 5.38 -5.77
C ALA A 120 5.35 6.01 -7.04
N CYS A 121 4.56 5.25 -7.81
CA CYS A 121 3.87 5.75 -9.00
C CYS A 121 2.82 6.83 -8.68
N LEU A 122 2.16 6.73 -7.53
CA LEU A 122 1.05 7.60 -7.14
C LEU A 122 1.48 8.88 -6.45
N SER A 123 2.69 8.94 -5.89
CA SER A 123 3.18 10.05 -5.07
C SER A 123 3.09 11.42 -5.76
N GLY A 124 3.41 11.50 -7.04
CA GLY A 124 3.34 12.74 -7.82
C GLY A 124 1.91 13.24 -8.06
N ILE A 125 0.95 12.34 -8.20
CA ILE A 125 -0.44 12.66 -8.51
C ILE A 125 -1.17 13.24 -7.28
N ALA A 126 -0.90 12.72 -6.11
CA ALA A 126 -1.50 13.16 -4.85
C ALA A 126 -1.33 14.67 -4.61
N HIS A 127 -0.14 15.22 -4.91
CA HIS A 127 0.14 16.65 -4.76
C HIS A 127 -0.72 17.54 -5.66
N THR A 128 -1.06 17.07 -6.87
CA THR A 128 -1.86 17.86 -7.83
C THR A 128 -3.31 18.02 -7.37
N VAL A 129 -3.85 17.02 -6.69
CA VAL A 129 -5.19 17.06 -6.08
C VAL A 129 -5.24 18.09 -4.95
N GLY A 130 -4.21 18.09 -4.09
CA GLY A 130 -4.09 19.08 -3.01
C GLY A 130 -4.03 20.51 -3.50
N GLN A 131 -3.29 20.79 -4.56
CA GLN A 131 -3.21 22.12 -5.18
C GLN A 131 -4.58 22.60 -5.73
N ALA A 132 -5.33 21.71 -6.38
CA ALA A 132 -6.66 22.05 -6.90
C ALA A 132 -7.66 22.34 -5.77
N TYR A 133 -7.59 21.60 -4.68
CA TYR A 133 -8.40 21.83 -3.49
C TYR A 133 -8.09 23.21 -2.86
N ALA A 134 -6.81 23.54 -2.68
CA ALA A 134 -6.37 24.82 -2.11
C ALA A 134 -6.85 26.03 -2.93
N LYS A 135 -6.89 25.89 -4.27
CA LYS A 135 -7.39 26.92 -5.20
C LYS A 135 -8.92 27.01 -5.23
N LYS A 136 -9.65 26.12 -4.54
CA LYS A 136 -11.12 26.00 -4.58
C LYS A 136 -11.70 25.83 -6.00
N ASN A 137 -10.89 25.29 -6.92
CA ASN A 137 -11.34 25.03 -8.28
C ASN A 137 -11.98 23.64 -8.34
N TRP A 138 -13.26 23.56 -7.98
CA TRP A 138 -14.01 22.31 -7.83
C TRP A 138 -14.12 21.50 -9.13
N LYS A 139 -14.20 22.16 -10.28
CA LYS A 139 -14.23 21.49 -11.58
C LYS A 139 -12.91 20.76 -11.87
N GLU A 140 -11.79 21.47 -11.70
CA GLU A 140 -10.46 20.92 -11.87
C GLU A 140 -10.19 19.82 -10.85
N LEU A 141 -10.61 20.00 -9.58
CA LEU A 141 -10.46 19.02 -8.52
C LEU A 141 -11.20 17.72 -8.85
N ASN A 142 -12.47 17.81 -9.29
CA ASN A 142 -13.23 16.62 -9.69
C ASN A 142 -12.56 15.87 -10.84
N GLN A 143 -12.06 16.58 -11.85
CA GLN A 143 -11.34 15.97 -12.97
C GLN A 143 -10.04 15.26 -12.50
N LYS A 144 -9.25 15.92 -11.64
CA LYS A 144 -8.01 15.35 -11.09
C LYS A 144 -8.30 14.13 -10.20
N LEU A 145 -9.37 14.16 -9.39
CA LEU A 145 -9.81 13.02 -8.63
C LEU A 145 -10.24 11.85 -9.52
N ASP A 146 -10.97 12.12 -10.62
CA ASP A 146 -11.36 11.07 -11.56
C ASP A 146 -10.15 10.37 -12.18
N ILE A 147 -9.14 11.14 -12.56
CA ILE A 147 -7.89 10.62 -13.12
C ILE A 147 -7.12 9.84 -12.04
N TYR A 148 -7.03 10.37 -10.82
CA TYR A 148 -6.31 9.71 -9.74
C TYR A 148 -6.95 8.38 -9.37
N GLU A 149 -8.28 8.34 -9.21
CA GLU A 149 -9.02 7.07 -9.00
C GLU A 149 -8.79 6.08 -10.14
N TYR A 150 -8.88 6.56 -11.39
CA TYR A 150 -8.67 5.71 -12.57
C TYR A 150 -7.29 5.07 -12.57
N ILE A 151 -6.22 5.86 -12.34
CA ILE A 151 -4.85 5.35 -12.31
C ILE A 151 -4.67 4.35 -11.16
N VAL A 152 -5.20 4.65 -9.96
CA VAL A 152 -5.16 3.73 -8.82
C VAL A 152 -5.87 2.43 -9.17
N PHE A 153 -7.06 2.48 -9.77
CA PHE A 153 -7.79 1.27 -10.13
C PHE A 153 -7.05 0.44 -11.18
N VAL A 154 -6.51 1.06 -12.22
CA VAL A 154 -5.72 0.34 -13.24
C VAL A 154 -4.53 -0.37 -12.59
N LEU A 155 -3.74 0.36 -11.79
CA LEU A 155 -2.54 -0.20 -11.16
C LEU A 155 -2.87 -1.29 -10.13
N VAL A 156 -3.85 -1.02 -9.25
CA VAL A 156 -4.23 -1.94 -8.18
C VAL A 156 -4.84 -3.22 -8.77
N PHE A 157 -5.85 -3.09 -9.63
CA PHE A 157 -6.51 -4.27 -10.18
C PHE A 157 -5.62 -5.07 -11.13
N PHE A 158 -4.70 -4.40 -11.83
CA PHE A 158 -3.71 -5.11 -12.65
C PHE A 158 -2.70 -5.87 -11.78
N LEU A 159 -1.94 -5.15 -10.96
CA LEU A 159 -0.83 -5.73 -10.21
C LEU A 159 -1.29 -6.72 -9.14
N PHE A 160 -2.36 -6.41 -8.40
CA PHE A 160 -2.83 -7.31 -7.34
C PHE A 160 -3.57 -8.53 -7.88
N THR A 161 -4.22 -8.47 -9.05
CA THR A 161 -4.79 -9.68 -9.68
C THR A 161 -3.69 -10.62 -10.17
N VAL A 162 -2.63 -10.09 -10.80
CA VAL A 162 -1.45 -10.88 -11.17
C VAL A 162 -0.79 -11.46 -9.91
N THR A 163 -0.62 -10.65 -8.87
CA THR A 163 -0.03 -11.10 -7.61
C THR A 163 -0.87 -12.19 -6.94
N ALA A 164 -2.20 -12.09 -6.95
CA ALA A 164 -3.09 -13.11 -6.37
C ALA A 164 -2.92 -14.49 -7.02
N LEU A 165 -2.62 -14.53 -8.32
CA LEU A 165 -2.33 -15.77 -9.04
C LEU A 165 -0.91 -16.31 -8.76
N LEU A 166 0.05 -15.42 -8.55
CA LEU A 166 1.48 -15.75 -8.51
C LEU A 166 2.08 -15.84 -7.11
N ILE A 167 1.45 -15.25 -6.08
CA ILE A 167 2.03 -15.14 -4.74
C ILE A 167 2.30 -16.50 -4.10
N THR A 168 1.34 -17.42 -4.13
CA THR A 168 1.51 -18.76 -3.54
C THR A 168 2.54 -19.60 -4.29
N PRO A 169 2.53 -19.67 -5.64
CA PRO A 169 3.62 -20.28 -6.40
C PRO A 169 4.99 -19.66 -6.11
N PHE A 170 5.08 -18.33 -5.98
CA PHE A 170 6.31 -17.66 -5.61
C PHE A 170 6.81 -18.08 -4.22
N VAL A 171 5.91 -18.07 -3.23
CA VAL A 171 6.27 -18.51 -1.86
C VAL A 171 6.77 -19.95 -1.85
N ARG A 172 6.15 -20.86 -2.62
CA ARG A 172 6.64 -22.26 -2.77
C ARG A 172 8.05 -22.33 -3.35
N LEU A 173 8.42 -21.44 -4.29
CA LEU A 173 9.78 -21.35 -4.81
C LEU A 173 10.75 -20.79 -3.78
N TYR A 174 10.34 -19.70 -3.13
CA TYR A 174 11.16 -18.96 -2.18
C TYR A 174 11.49 -19.78 -0.92
N THR A 175 10.52 -20.58 -0.46
CA THR A 175 10.69 -21.43 0.74
C THR A 175 11.13 -22.87 0.41
N ARG A 176 11.58 -23.10 -0.83
CA ARG A 176 12.02 -24.45 -1.25
C ARG A 176 13.19 -24.94 -0.40
N GLY A 177 13.01 -26.10 0.24
CA GLY A 177 14.00 -26.68 1.16
C GLY A 177 13.83 -26.26 2.62
N ILE A 178 12.90 -25.36 2.94
CA ILE A 178 12.52 -25.01 4.32
C ILE A 178 11.38 -25.96 4.73
N VAL A 179 11.60 -26.74 5.79
CA VAL A 179 10.67 -27.82 6.23
C VAL A 179 10.11 -27.58 7.64
N ASP A 180 10.29 -26.38 8.18
CA ASP A 180 9.85 -26.02 9.53
C ASP A 180 8.33 -25.82 9.66
N THR A 181 7.66 -25.47 8.53
CA THR A 181 6.22 -25.28 8.46
C THR A 181 5.71 -25.38 7.01
N GLU A 182 4.37 -25.54 6.86
CA GLU A 182 3.71 -25.58 5.55
C GLU A 182 3.41 -24.14 5.06
N TYR A 183 4.24 -23.65 4.13
CA TYR A 183 4.10 -22.32 3.54
C TYR A 183 3.06 -22.23 2.43
N ASN A 184 2.52 -23.34 1.94
CA ASN A 184 1.53 -23.35 0.86
C ASN A 184 0.13 -22.95 1.36
N GLN A 185 -0.16 -21.66 1.43
CA GLN A 185 -1.39 -21.08 1.98
C GLN A 185 -2.14 -20.24 0.93
N PRO A 186 -2.78 -20.85 -0.11
CA PRO A 186 -3.34 -20.12 -1.24
C PRO A 186 -4.49 -19.19 -0.85
N LEU A 187 -5.40 -19.62 0.02
CA LEU A 187 -6.51 -18.78 0.47
C LEU A 187 -6.02 -17.59 1.29
N PHE A 188 -5.05 -17.80 2.19
CA PHE A 188 -4.43 -16.71 2.93
C PHE A 188 -3.76 -15.71 1.99
N GLY A 189 -2.96 -16.19 1.02
CA GLY A 189 -2.28 -15.35 0.03
C GLY A 189 -3.26 -14.49 -0.76
N PHE A 190 -4.37 -15.07 -1.23
CA PHE A 190 -5.43 -14.35 -1.93
C PHE A 190 -6.07 -13.26 -1.05
N LEU A 191 -6.45 -13.60 0.18
CA LEU A 191 -7.08 -12.65 1.12
C LEU A 191 -6.13 -11.52 1.52
N LEU A 192 -4.84 -11.81 1.72
CA LEU A 192 -3.84 -10.81 2.03
C LEU A 192 -3.68 -9.81 0.87
N VAL A 193 -3.60 -10.30 -0.36
CA VAL A 193 -3.54 -9.47 -1.57
C VAL A 193 -4.79 -8.60 -1.69
N LEU A 194 -5.98 -9.15 -1.41
CA LEU A 194 -7.24 -8.40 -1.41
C LEU A 194 -7.25 -7.28 -0.35
N SER A 195 -6.75 -7.55 0.87
CA SER A 195 -6.68 -6.54 1.94
C SER A 195 -5.80 -5.35 1.56
N GLU A 196 -4.64 -5.60 0.93
CA GLU A 196 -3.74 -4.55 0.44
C GLU A 196 -4.34 -3.78 -0.75
N ALA A 197 -5.06 -4.46 -1.64
CA ALA A 197 -5.79 -3.78 -2.71
C ALA A 197 -6.83 -2.81 -2.16
N LEU A 198 -7.63 -3.21 -1.16
CA LEU A 198 -8.60 -2.34 -0.47
C LEU A 198 -7.92 -1.15 0.22
N TYR A 199 -6.74 -1.35 0.80
CA TYR A 199 -5.94 -0.26 1.35
C TYR A 199 -5.61 0.80 0.29
N LEU A 200 -5.14 0.39 -0.89
CA LEU A 200 -4.70 1.30 -1.94
C LEU A 200 -5.87 2.00 -2.66
N VAL A 201 -6.97 1.30 -2.87
CA VAL A 201 -8.16 1.84 -3.56
C VAL A 201 -8.74 3.08 -2.84
N LYS A 202 -8.59 3.21 -1.52
CA LYS A 202 -9.03 4.40 -0.75
C LYS A 202 -8.08 5.59 -0.84
N LEU A 203 -6.84 5.42 -1.33
CA LEU A 203 -5.78 6.45 -1.26
C LEU A 203 -6.15 7.79 -1.90
N PRO A 204 -6.85 7.87 -3.06
CA PRO A 204 -7.23 9.16 -3.63
C PRO A 204 -8.03 10.02 -2.66
N HIS A 205 -8.96 9.41 -1.94
CA HIS A 205 -9.84 10.07 -0.98
C HIS A 205 -9.11 10.41 0.33
N LEU A 206 -8.25 9.52 0.80
CA LEU A 206 -7.43 9.75 1.99
C LEU A 206 -6.44 10.90 1.76
N ASN A 207 -5.75 10.91 0.62
CA ASN A 207 -4.78 11.94 0.28
C ASN A 207 -5.45 13.32 0.06
N LEU A 208 -6.68 13.34 -0.47
CA LEU A 208 -7.47 14.55 -0.51
C LEU A 208 -7.78 15.07 0.91
N ALA A 209 -8.20 14.21 1.82
CA ALA A 209 -8.48 14.61 3.20
C ALA A 209 -7.23 15.16 3.92
N TYR A 210 -6.05 14.58 3.68
CA TYR A 210 -4.77 15.11 4.16
C TYR A 210 -4.48 16.49 3.57
N SER A 211 -4.61 16.64 2.26
CA SER A 211 -4.37 17.91 1.55
C SER A 211 -5.35 19.00 1.97
N ALA A 212 -6.58 18.61 2.35
CA ALA A 212 -7.60 19.50 2.87
C ALA A 212 -7.41 19.84 4.37
N ASN A 213 -6.33 19.36 5.01
CA ASN A 213 -6.06 19.53 6.45
C ASN A 213 -7.19 19.00 7.36
N LYS A 214 -7.89 17.93 6.92
CA LYS A 214 -9.04 17.32 7.62
C LYS A 214 -8.61 16.19 8.58
N PHE A 215 -7.48 16.39 9.27
CA PHE A 215 -6.91 15.38 10.16
C PHE A 215 -7.87 14.98 11.29
N LYS A 216 -8.56 15.93 11.89
CA LYS A 216 -9.49 15.68 13.00
C LYS A 216 -10.61 14.73 12.58
N GLU A 217 -11.21 14.99 11.42
CA GLU A 217 -12.37 14.27 10.91
C GLU A 217 -12.04 12.82 10.50
N ILE A 218 -10.79 12.56 10.08
CA ILE A 218 -10.35 11.21 9.67
C ILE A 218 -9.69 10.41 10.78
N THR A 219 -9.42 11.03 11.95
CA THR A 219 -8.79 10.35 13.10
C THR A 219 -9.74 9.32 13.72
N VAL A 220 -10.98 9.68 14.00
CA VAL A 220 -11.97 8.75 14.60
C VAL A 220 -12.19 7.52 13.71
N PRO A 221 -12.44 7.65 12.39
CA PRO A 221 -12.54 6.50 11.51
C PRO A 221 -11.27 5.63 11.45
N ALA A 222 -10.08 6.22 11.66
CA ALA A 222 -8.85 5.44 11.74
C ALA A 222 -8.81 4.54 12.99
N TYR A 223 -9.27 5.05 14.13
CA TYR A 223 -9.39 4.24 15.35
C TYR A 223 -10.49 3.19 15.26
N ILE A 224 -11.64 3.49 14.64
CA ILE A 224 -12.70 2.51 14.41
C ILE A 224 -12.18 1.36 13.53
N GLU A 225 -11.47 1.67 12.44
CA GLU A 225 -10.83 0.67 11.58
C GLU A 225 -9.87 -0.22 12.38
N ALA A 226 -8.95 0.38 13.16
CA ALA A 226 -7.99 -0.36 13.97
C ALA A 226 -8.71 -1.25 15.02
N THR A 227 -9.76 -0.74 15.66
CA THR A 227 -10.56 -1.50 16.63
C THR A 227 -11.29 -2.68 15.96
N LEU A 228 -11.94 -2.45 14.81
CA LEU A 228 -12.58 -3.53 14.04
C LEU A 228 -11.58 -4.62 13.65
N ASN A 229 -10.41 -4.21 13.15
CA ASN A 229 -9.34 -5.15 12.82
C ASN A 229 -8.93 -5.99 14.05
N ILE A 230 -8.60 -5.34 15.17
CA ILE A 230 -8.17 -6.04 16.38
C ILE A 230 -9.25 -7.00 16.89
N VAL A 231 -10.48 -6.51 17.06
CA VAL A 231 -11.58 -7.30 17.64
C VAL A 231 -11.87 -8.53 16.79
N ILE A 232 -11.99 -8.36 15.47
CA ILE A 232 -12.29 -9.48 14.56
C ILE A 232 -11.10 -10.45 14.49
N SER A 233 -9.88 -9.94 14.40
CA SER A 233 -8.67 -10.77 14.37
C SER A 233 -8.53 -11.61 15.62
N VAL A 234 -8.72 -11.02 16.80
CA VAL A 234 -8.66 -11.74 18.09
C VAL A 234 -9.77 -12.79 18.20
N ALA A 235 -10.98 -12.46 17.75
CA ALA A 235 -12.10 -13.39 17.78
C ALA A 235 -11.90 -14.61 16.85
N LEU A 236 -11.27 -14.39 15.69
CA LEU A 236 -11.16 -15.42 14.65
C LEU A 236 -9.81 -16.17 14.64
N VAL A 237 -8.73 -15.59 15.19
CA VAL A 237 -7.38 -16.18 15.08
C VAL A 237 -7.28 -17.58 15.64
N LYS A 238 -7.95 -17.89 16.75
CA LYS A 238 -7.91 -19.23 17.36
C LYS A 238 -8.56 -20.32 16.50
N LYS A 239 -9.57 -19.95 15.67
CA LYS A 239 -10.29 -20.89 14.80
C LYS A 239 -9.75 -20.92 13.38
N LEU A 240 -9.35 -19.77 12.84
CA LEU A 240 -9.00 -19.61 11.43
C LEU A 240 -7.54 -19.20 11.20
N GLY A 241 -6.74 -19.02 12.26
CA GLY A 241 -5.32 -18.66 12.14
C GLY A 241 -5.10 -17.42 11.29
N LEU A 242 -4.23 -17.53 10.28
CA LEU A 242 -3.90 -16.48 9.31
C LEU A 242 -5.14 -15.88 8.62
N ILE A 243 -6.06 -16.74 8.23
CA ILE A 243 -7.30 -16.32 7.54
C ILE A 243 -8.13 -15.41 8.45
N GLY A 244 -8.24 -15.75 9.75
CA GLY A 244 -8.99 -14.97 10.72
C GLY A 244 -8.48 -13.56 10.89
N VAL A 245 -7.15 -13.40 10.98
CA VAL A 245 -6.49 -12.10 11.09
C VAL A 245 -6.71 -11.28 9.82
N THR A 246 -6.56 -11.90 8.66
CA THR A 246 -6.74 -11.20 7.37
C THR A 246 -8.19 -10.77 7.13
N ILE A 247 -9.18 -11.53 7.61
CA ILE A 247 -10.60 -11.11 7.58
C ILE A 247 -10.79 -9.83 8.40
N GLY A 248 -10.18 -9.72 9.59
CA GLY A 248 -10.19 -8.51 10.40
C GLY A 248 -9.69 -7.29 9.63
N THR A 249 -8.56 -7.46 8.95
CA THR A 249 -7.95 -6.42 8.10
C THR A 249 -8.87 -6.04 6.93
N ILE A 250 -9.46 -7.01 6.22
CA ILE A 250 -10.40 -6.75 5.12
C ILE A 250 -11.62 -5.95 5.58
N VAL A 251 -12.22 -6.32 6.71
CA VAL A 251 -13.39 -5.60 7.25
C VAL A 251 -13.02 -4.17 7.64
N GLY A 252 -11.90 -3.98 8.35
CA GLY A 252 -11.40 -2.66 8.73
C GLY A 252 -11.11 -1.80 7.50
N MET A 253 -10.45 -2.33 6.47
CA MET A 253 -10.15 -1.60 5.24
C MET A 253 -11.39 -1.27 4.42
N THR A 254 -12.36 -2.18 4.36
CA THR A 254 -13.65 -1.93 3.70
C THR A 254 -14.40 -0.78 4.37
N TYR A 255 -14.50 -0.80 5.69
CA TYR A 255 -15.09 0.31 6.46
C TYR A 255 -14.37 1.63 6.13
N ARG A 256 -13.05 1.63 6.16
CA ARG A 256 -12.25 2.82 5.92
C ARG A 256 -12.41 3.36 4.50
N MET A 257 -12.47 2.48 3.50
CA MET A 257 -12.73 2.84 2.09
C MET A 257 -14.09 3.52 1.95
N VAL A 258 -15.15 2.89 2.47
CA VAL A 258 -16.51 3.43 2.41
C VAL A 258 -16.60 4.80 3.09
N PHE A 259 -15.98 4.94 4.27
CA PHE A 259 -15.94 6.22 4.98
C PHE A 259 -15.26 7.33 4.15
N HIS A 260 -14.09 7.07 3.58
CA HIS A 260 -13.35 8.10 2.83
C HIS A 260 -14.09 8.52 1.56
N VAL A 261 -14.71 7.59 0.84
CA VAL A 261 -15.53 7.89 -0.34
C VAL A 261 -16.73 8.77 0.04
N TYR A 262 -17.44 8.40 1.10
CA TYR A 262 -18.55 9.19 1.65
C TYR A 262 -18.08 10.58 2.10
N TYR A 263 -16.99 10.66 2.84
CA TYR A 263 -16.46 11.92 3.34
C TYR A 263 -16.04 12.87 2.21
N THR A 264 -15.40 12.33 1.17
CA THR A 264 -15.03 13.10 -0.02
C THR A 264 -16.26 13.71 -0.68
N SER A 265 -17.37 12.97 -0.81
CA SER A 265 -18.60 13.49 -1.39
C SER A 265 -19.23 14.64 -0.58
N LYS A 266 -18.89 14.74 0.71
CA LYS A 266 -19.32 15.88 1.57
C LYS A 266 -18.45 17.12 1.40
N ILE A 267 -17.12 16.96 1.22
CA ILE A 267 -16.19 18.09 1.19
C ILE A 267 -15.92 18.60 -0.22
N VAL A 268 -16.30 17.86 -1.27
CA VAL A 268 -16.10 18.25 -2.67
C VAL A 268 -17.46 18.47 -3.34
N PRO A 269 -17.81 19.71 -3.66
CA PRO A 269 -19.04 20.01 -4.38
C PRO A 269 -19.16 19.26 -5.71
N GLY A 270 -20.32 18.66 -5.96
CA GLY A 270 -20.58 17.91 -7.19
C GLY A 270 -19.95 16.52 -7.27
N ARG A 271 -19.28 16.03 -6.21
CA ARG A 271 -18.70 14.67 -6.18
C ARG A 271 -19.72 13.63 -5.75
N ALA A 272 -20.23 12.85 -6.69
CA ALA A 272 -21.14 11.74 -6.39
C ALA A 272 -20.35 10.45 -6.09
N GLN A 273 -20.71 9.76 -4.98
CA GLN A 273 -20.11 8.47 -4.61
C GLN A 273 -20.29 7.40 -5.70
N ARG A 274 -21.38 7.47 -6.47
CA ARG A 274 -21.68 6.55 -7.57
C ARG A 274 -20.55 6.49 -8.60
N ILE A 275 -19.79 7.57 -8.81
CA ILE A 275 -18.68 7.61 -9.76
C ILE A 275 -17.59 6.62 -9.32
N PHE A 276 -17.22 6.65 -8.05
CA PHE A 276 -16.24 5.74 -7.47
C PHE A 276 -16.72 4.27 -7.54
N TYR A 277 -17.94 3.99 -7.05
CA TYR A 277 -18.44 2.61 -7.00
C TYR A 277 -18.65 2.00 -8.38
N ARG A 278 -19.01 2.81 -9.40
CA ARG A 278 -19.06 2.35 -10.80
C ARG A 278 -17.69 1.92 -11.30
N LYS A 279 -16.65 2.73 -11.03
CA LYS A 279 -15.26 2.39 -11.40
C LYS A 279 -14.83 1.11 -10.67
N LEU A 280 -15.03 1.07 -9.36
CA LEU A 280 -14.70 -0.09 -8.51
C LEU A 280 -15.34 -1.37 -9.06
N PHE A 281 -16.64 -1.33 -9.38
CA PHE A 281 -17.37 -2.49 -9.91
C PHE A 281 -16.81 -2.96 -11.26
N LEU A 282 -16.61 -2.05 -12.22
CA LEU A 282 -16.13 -2.42 -13.54
C LEU A 282 -14.72 -3.02 -13.49
N PHE A 283 -13.82 -2.43 -12.73
CA PHE A 283 -12.46 -2.96 -12.57
C PHE A 283 -12.45 -4.28 -11.78
N ALA A 284 -13.29 -4.42 -10.75
CA ALA A 284 -13.40 -5.66 -9.98
C ALA A 284 -13.96 -6.82 -10.84
N VAL A 285 -14.98 -6.56 -11.67
CA VAL A 285 -15.51 -7.55 -12.61
C VAL A 285 -14.45 -7.95 -13.64
N GLY A 286 -13.74 -6.98 -14.21
CA GLY A 286 -12.66 -7.28 -15.16
C GLY A 286 -11.52 -8.06 -14.55
N ALA A 287 -11.09 -7.69 -13.36
CA ALA A 287 -10.05 -8.39 -12.60
C ALA A 287 -10.49 -9.83 -12.24
N GLY A 288 -11.74 -10.00 -11.79
CA GLY A 288 -12.32 -11.31 -11.49
C GLY A 288 -12.43 -12.21 -12.72
N ALA A 289 -12.85 -11.64 -13.85
CA ALA A 289 -12.89 -12.37 -15.13
C ALA A 289 -11.47 -12.76 -15.58
N GLY A 290 -10.50 -11.84 -15.50
CA GLY A 290 -9.10 -12.10 -15.81
C GLY A 290 -8.49 -13.17 -14.91
N PHE A 291 -8.73 -13.09 -13.59
CA PHE A 291 -8.30 -14.10 -12.63
C PHE A 291 -8.88 -15.49 -12.98
N ALA A 292 -10.19 -15.59 -13.20
CA ALA A 292 -10.85 -16.85 -13.52
C ALA A 292 -10.35 -17.44 -14.85
N LEU A 293 -10.15 -16.59 -15.86
CA LEU A 293 -9.63 -17.00 -17.17
C LEU A 293 -8.20 -17.54 -17.05
N CYS A 294 -7.32 -16.83 -16.40
CA CYS A 294 -5.93 -17.24 -16.19
C CYS A 294 -5.84 -18.53 -15.37
N TYR A 295 -6.62 -18.63 -14.30
CA TYR A 295 -6.66 -19.83 -13.45
C TYR A 295 -7.12 -21.09 -14.19
N LYS A 296 -8.09 -20.96 -15.15
CA LYS A 296 -8.60 -22.07 -15.94
C LYS A 296 -7.70 -22.43 -17.12
N LEU A 297 -7.20 -21.43 -17.87
CA LEU A 297 -6.46 -21.68 -19.12
C LEU A 297 -5.04 -22.17 -18.89
N LEU A 298 -4.37 -21.67 -17.86
CA LEU A 298 -2.97 -21.97 -17.62
C LEU A 298 -2.70 -22.11 -16.10
N PRO A 299 -3.18 -23.21 -15.47
CA PRO A 299 -2.91 -23.45 -14.06
C PRO A 299 -1.43 -23.77 -13.83
N LEU A 300 -0.79 -23.10 -12.90
CA LEU A 300 0.61 -23.30 -12.56
C LEU A 300 0.78 -24.53 -11.63
N GLN A 301 0.92 -25.71 -12.21
CA GLN A 301 1.04 -26.97 -11.46
C GLN A 301 2.49 -27.27 -11.04
N ASN A 302 3.41 -27.28 -12.02
CA ASN A 302 4.85 -27.51 -11.78
C ASN A 302 5.59 -26.19 -11.62
N VAL A 303 5.91 -25.82 -10.35
CA VAL A 303 6.48 -24.52 -10.05
C VAL A 303 8.00 -24.58 -10.15
N THR A 304 8.53 -24.02 -11.25
CA THR A 304 9.94 -23.72 -11.44
C THR A 304 10.10 -22.22 -11.69
N VAL A 305 11.30 -21.67 -11.54
CA VAL A 305 11.55 -20.24 -11.82
C VAL A 305 11.16 -19.88 -13.26
N GLY A 306 11.52 -20.73 -14.23
CA GLY A 306 11.18 -20.50 -15.63
C GLY A 306 9.67 -20.54 -15.88
N SER A 307 8.96 -21.57 -15.36
CA SER A 307 7.50 -21.66 -15.51
C SER A 307 6.78 -20.49 -14.82
N TRP A 308 7.27 -20.05 -13.67
CA TRP A 308 6.72 -18.90 -12.96
C TRP A 308 6.81 -17.61 -13.78
N ILE A 309 7.98 -17.34 -14.40
CA ILE A 309 8.18 -16.16 -15.26
C ILE A 309 7.26 -16.20 -16.48
N VAL A 310 7.17 -17.36 -17.16
CA VAL A 310 6.28 -17.51 -18.33
C VAL A 310 4.82 -17.23 -17.96
N HIS A 311 4.34 -17.80 -16.84
CA HIS A 311 2.98 -17.55 -16.37
C HIS A 311 2.79 -16.08 -15.95
N ALA A 312 3.79 -15.45 -15.33
CA ALA A 312 3.72 -14.03 -14.99
C ALA A 312 3.53 -13.16 -16.23
N ILE A 313 4.29 -13.40 -17.30
CA ILE A 313 4.14 -12.68 -18.58
C ILE A 313 2.75 -12.93 -19.16
N PHE A 314 2.30 -14.19 -19.24
CA PHE A 314 0.99 -14.53 -19.76
C PHE A 314 -0.15 -13.86 -18.96
N TYR A 315 -0.11 -13.93 -17.64
CA TYR A 315 -1.13 -13.31 -16.79
C TYR A 315 -1.13 -11.78 -16.94
N CYS A 316 0.05 -11.16 -17.03
CA CYS A 316 0.16 -9.72 -17.31
C CYS A 316 -0.50 -9.34 -18.64
N VAL A 317 -0.28 -10.12 -19.71
CA VAL A 317 -0.88 -9.86 -21.02
C VAL A 317 -2.40 -10.04 -20.98
N VAL A 318 -2.90 -11.13 -20.43
CA VAL A 318 -4.35 -11.39 -20.38
C VAL A 318 -5.08 -10.38 -19.52
N ILE A 319 -4.64 -10.18 -18.27
CA ILE A 319 -5.29 -9.26 -17.35
C ILE A 319 -5.14 -7.82 -17.85
N GLY A 320 -3.97 -7.44 -18.34
CA GLY A 320 -3.71 -6.13 -18.92
C GLY A 320 -4.62 -5.84 -20.13
N SER A 321 -4.82 -6.82 -21.01
CA SER A 321 -5.73 -6.68 -22.17
C SER A 321 -7.20 -6.50 -21.77
N ILE A 322 -7.67 -7.24 -20.75
CA ILE A 322 -9.04 -7.09 -20.24
C ILE A 322 -9.25 -5.73 -19.60
N LEU A 323 -8.32 -5.27 -18.74
CA LEU A 323 -8.42 -3.97 -18.09
C LEU A 323 -8.25 -2.83 -19.08
N LEU A 324 -7.43 -2.99 -20.11
CA LEU A 324 -7.31 -2.06 -21.21
C LEU A 324 -8.61 -1.96 -22.00
N ALA A 325 -9.25 -3.08 -22.33
CA ALA A 325 -10.56 -3.09 -23.01
C ALA A 325 -11.62 -2.35 -22.19
N ILE A 326 -11.70 -2.59 -20.87
CA ILE A 326 -12.59 -1.84 -19.96
C ILE A 326 -12.26 -0.35 -19.98
N SER A 327 -10.97 0.01 -19.95
CA SER A 327 -10.53 1.40 -20.01
C SER A 327 -10.94 2.09 -21.32
N VAL A 328 -10.76 1.42 -22.45
CA VAL A 328 -11.16 1.94 -23.77
C VAL A 328 -12.68 2.05 -23.90
N LEU A 329 -13.45 1.12 -23.35
CA LEU A 329 -14.92 1.13 -23.46
C LEU A 329 -15.58 2.16 -22.53
N PHE A 330 -15.08 2.32 -21.32
CA PHE A 330 -15.79 3.07 -20.27
C PHE A 330 -15.07 4.32 -19.75
N PHE A 331 -13.74 4.47 -20.00
CA PHE A 331 -12.88 5.51 -19.39
C PHE A 331 -11.99 6.24 -20.40
N GLN A 332 -12.51 6.49 -21.61
CA GLN A 332 -11.75 7.17 -22.69
C GLN A 332 -11.27 8.56 -22.34
N ASN A 333 -12.06 9.30 -21.55
CA ASN A 333 -11.71 10.66 -21.16
C ASN A 333 -10.52 10.66 -20.19
N GLU A 334 -10.54 9.76 -19.20
CA GLU A 334 -9.45 9.60 -18.23
C GLU A 334 -8.17 9.12 -18.92
N MET A 335 -8.27 8.20 -19.89
CA MET A 335 -7.14 7.74 -20.72
C MET A 335 -6.50 8.88 -21.52
N LYS A 336 -7.31 9.68 -22.24
CA LYS A 336 -6.82 10.81 -23.03
C LYS A 336 -6.12 11.87 -22.15
N PHE A 337 -6.68 12.13 -21.00
CA PHE A 337 -6.09 13.05 -20.02
C PHE A 337 -4.76 12.53 -19.47
N PHE A 338 -4.69 11.25 -19.12
CA PHE A 338 -3.46 10.61 -18.66
C PHE A 338 -2.37 10.62 -19.72
N ALA A 339 -2.70 10.30 -20.97
CA ALA A 339 -1.76 10.38 -22.09
C ALA A 339 -1.21 11.81 -22.31
N LYS A 340 -2.03 12.84 -22.11
CA LYS A 340 -1.61 14.24 -22.17
C LYS A 340 -0.71 14.65 -20.98
N TYR A 341 -0.90 14.01 -19.82
CA TYR A 341 -0.11 14.29 -18.62
C TYR A 341 1.32 13.70 -18.71
N ILE A 342 1.48 12.54 -19.35
CA ILE A 342 2.79 11.91 -19.58
C ILE A 342 3.62 12.66 -20.64
N LYS A 343 2.96 13.34 -21.60
CA LYS A 343 3.65 14.08 -22.67
C LYS A 343 4.17 15.46 -22.25
N ARG A 344 3.92 15.88 -21.03
CA ARG A 344 4.41 17.12 -20.43
C ARG A 344 5.51 16.83 -19.40
#